data_173f26a145afd132fd7f1a0313e4540b
#
_entry.id   173f26a145afd132fd7f1a0313e4540b
#
_cell.length_a   1.000
_cell.length_b   1.000
_cell.length_c   1.000
_cell.angle_alpha   90.00
_cell.angle_beta   90.00
_cell.angle_gamma   90.00
#
_symmetry.space_group_name_H-M   'P 1'
#
loop_
_entity.id
_entity.type
_entity.pdbx_description
1 polymer ?
#
loop_
_entity_poly.entity_id
_entity_poly.type
_entity_poly.pdbx_seq_one_letter_code
_entity_poly.pdbx_strand_id
1 'polypeptide(L)'
;LYGPPGVGKTSLGKSIAESMKRKYVRMSLGGLHDESEIRGHRRTYIGAMPGRIIKNIQKAGSSNPVFILDEIDKVTQNTINGDPASALLEVLDPEQNFAFHDNYLDMDYDLSKVLFVATANDINAIPKPLLDRMELIEVSGYITEEKVEIAKRHLLPKELSNTGLDITHPKFKFTKAAFEKLIESYTRESGVRQLEKQINKLLRKLAYKQAVDNELAYESVDPTKLEQLLGNPPFYRDIYQGNDY
;
A
#
# COMPACT_ATOMS: atom_id res chain seq x y z
N LEU A 1 -8.92 -7.33 2.98
CA LEU A 1 -8.05 -7.65 1.83
C LEU A 1 -6.74 -8.25 2.34
N TYR A 2 -6.42 -9.50 2.01
CA TYR A 2 -5.17 -10.12 2.41
C TYR A 2 -4.40 -10.67 1.21
N GLY A 3 -3.08 -10.80 1.34
CA GLY A 3 -2.21 -11.30 0.26
C GLY A 3 -0.79 -10.74 0.33
N PRO A 4 0.08 -11.08 -0.63
CA PRO A 4 1.49 -10.68 -0.61
C PRO A 4 1.67 -9.14 -0.54
N PRO A 5 2.81 -8.66 -0.04
CA PRO A 5 3.10 -7.23 -0.04
C PRO A 5 3.25 -6.70 -1.48
N GLY A 6 2.81 -5.47 -1.71
CA GLY A 6 2.99 -4.79 -3.00
C GLY A 6 1.98 -5.13 -4.08
N VAL A 7 0.91 -5.90 -3.78
CA VAL A 7 -0.16 -6.21 -4.76
C VAL A 7 -1.25 -5.12 -4.85
N GLY A 8 -1.07 -3.98 -4.19
CA GLY A 8 -1.98 -2.84 -4.33
C GLY A 8 -3.22 -2.87 -3.44
N LYS A 9 -3.25 -3.65 -2.35
CA LYS A 9 -4.39 -3.71 -1.40
C LYS A 9 -4.88 -2.33 -0.95
N THR A 10 -3.96 -1.46 -0.55
CA THR A 10 -4.29 -0.08 -0.11
C THR A 10 -4.81 0.78 -1.26
N SER A 11 -4.26 0.60 -2.48
CA SER A 11 -4.73 1.30 -3.68
C SER A 11 -6.13 0.85 -4.07
N LEU A 12 -6.44 -0.44 -3.93
CA LEU A 12 -7.78 -0.98 -4.15
C LEU A 12 -8.80 -0.33 -3.21
N GLY A 13 -8.46 -0.16 -1.93
CA GLY A 13 -9.30 0.56 -0.97
C GLY A 13 -9.60 2.01 -1.39
N LYS A 14 -8.61 2.71 -1.98
CA LYS A 14 -8.83 4.04 -2.53
C LYS A 14 -9.77 4.02 -3.74
N SER A 15 -9.60 3.08 -4.65
CA SER A 15 -10.49 2.91 -5.82
C SER A 15 -11.92 2.56 -5.41
N ILE A 16 -12.13 1.77 -4.35
CA ILE A 16 -13.44 1.50 -3.79
C ILE A 16 -14.09 2.81 -3.31
N ALA A 17 -13.36 3.65 -2.58
CA ALA A 17 -13.87 4.93 -2.10
C ALA A 17 -14.27 5.86 -3.27
N GLU A 18 -13.45 5.92 -4.31
CA GLU A 18 -13.72 6.72 -5.52
C GLU A 18 -14.98 6.21 -6.25
N SER A 19 -15.11 4.89 -6.44
CA SER A 19 -16.27 4.30 -7.11
C SER A 19 -17.58 4.52 -6.36
N MET A 20 -17.52 4.48 -5.01
CA MET A 20 -18.66 4.75 -4.12
C MET A 20 -18.92 6.24 -3.91
N LYS A 21 -18.07 7.13 -4.45
CA LYS A 21 -18.12 8.59 -4.22
C LYS A 21 -18.08 8.95 -2.73
N ARG A 22 -17.36 8.17 -1.92
CA ARG A 22 -17.16 8.39 -0.49
C ARG A 22 -15.77 8.97 -0.22
N LYS A 23 -15.63 9.65 0.91
CA LYS A 23 -14.32 10.10 1.38
C LYS A 23 -13.44 8.91 1.74
N TYR A 24 -12.15 9.03 1.44
CA TYR A 24 -11.14 8.02 1.75
C TYR A 24 -10.36 8.42 3.00
N VAL A 25 -10.23 7.48 3.92
CA VAL A 25 -9.41 7.62 5.14
C VAL A 25 -8.48 6.43 5.24
N ARG A 26 -7.25 6.66 5.69
CA ARG A 26 -6.28 5.58 5.94
C ARG A 26 -5.65 5.74 7.31
N MET A 27 -5.62 4.65 8.06
CA MET A 27 -4.94 4.54 9.34
C MET A 27 -4.08 3.28 9.34
N SER A 28 -2.76 3.42 9.55
CA SER A 28 -1.88 2.27 9.76
C SER A 28 -2.03 1.79 11.21
N LEU A 29 -2.17 0.48 11.36
CA LEU A 29 -2.23 -0.22 12.64
C LEU A 29 -0.84 -0.78 13.04
N GLY A 30 0.13 -0.78 12.11
CA GLY A 30 1.51 -1.14 12.42
C GLY A 30 2.10 -0.21 13.46
N GLY A 31 2.60 -0.79 14.57
CA GLY A 31 3.13 -0.01 15.69
C GLY A 31 2.10 0.53 16.68
N LEU A 32 0.85 0.06 16.59
CA LEU A 32 -0.18 0.37 17.57
C LEU A 32 0.02 -0.50 18.82
N HIS A 33 0.30 0.12 19.95
CA HIS A 33 0.62 -0.57 21.22
C HIS A 33 -0.29 -0.16 22.37
N ASP A 34 -1.12 0.87 22.20
CA ASP A 34 -1.95 1.45 23.25
C ASP A 34 -3.41 1.53 22.77
N GLU A 35 -4.31 0.98 23.56
CA GLU A 35 -5.76 1.05 23.33
C GLU A 35 -6.25 2.50 23.24
N SER A 36 -5.65 3.40 24.02
CA SER A 36 -6.01 4.82 24.02
C SER A 36 -5.73 5.52 22.69
N GLU A 37 -4.86 4.98 21.84
CA GLU A 37 -4.70 5.49 20.48
C GLU A 37 -5.98 5.30 19.63
N ILE A 38 -6.77 4.25 19.91
CA ILE A 38 -8.03 3.98 19.20
C ILE A 38 -9.17 4.75 19.85
N ARG A 39 -9.34 4.61 21.18
CA ARG A 39 -10.46 5.14 21.96
C ARG A 39 -10.23 6.56 22.49
N GLY A 40 -9.05 7.13 22.38
CA GLY A 40 -8.69 8.40 23.01
C GLY A 40 -8.25 8.27 24.48
N HIS A 41 -7.52 9.25 24.94
CA HIS A 41 -7.06 9.34 26.32
C HIS A 41 -8.12 10.03 27.20
N ARG A 42 -8.23 9.64 28.46
CA ARG A 42 -9.08 10.37 29.41
C ARG A 42 -8.56 11.81 29.58
N ARG A 43 -9.48 12.78 29.61
CA ARG A 43 -9.15 14.22 29.67
C ARG A 43 -8.28 14.63 30.88
N THR A 44 -8.22 13.80 31.91
CA THR A 44 -7.42 14.05 33.11
C THR A 44 -5.92 13.91 32.89
N TYR A 45 -5.47 13.33 31.78
CA TYR A 45 -4.05 13.18 31.48
C TYR A 45 -3.50 14.38 30.72
N ILE A 46 -2.29 14.82 31.09
CA ILE A 46 -1.55 15.84 30.34
C ILE A 46 -1.24 15.33 28.94
N GLY A 47 -1.64 16.09 27.92
CA GLY A 47 -1.48 15.69 26.52
C GLY A 47 -2.57 14.74 26.00
N ALA A 48 -3.68 14.61 26.73
CA ALA A 48 -4.83 13.83 26.28
C ALA A 48 -5.33 14.27 24.91
N MET A 49 -5.71 13.30 24.08
CA MET A 49 -6.17 13.53 22.71
C MET A 49 -7.31 12.56 22.37
N PRO A 50 -8.23 12.95 21.44
CA PRO A 50 -9.20 12.03 20.87
C PRO A 50 -8.54 10.83 20.20
N GLY A 51 -9.25 9.73 20.12
CA GLY A 51 -8.81 8.53 19.42
C GLY A 51 -8.57 8.76 17.93
N ARG A 52 -7.69 7.95 17.36
CA ARG A 52 -7.34 8.05 15.93
C ARG A 52 -8.53 7.79 15.01
N ILE A 53 -9.50 6.97 15.43
CA ILE A 53 -10.73 6.73 14.66
C ILE A 53 -11.50 8.05 14.50
N ILE A 54 -11.84 8.71 15.60
CA ILE A 54 -12.59 9.96 15.59
C ILE A 54 -11.84 11.09 14.90
N LYS A 55 -10.53 11.23 15.16
CA LYS A 55 -9.68 12.22 14.46
C LYS A 55 -9.70 12.06 12.94
N ASN A 56 -9.67 10.84 12.47
CA ASN A 56 -9.66 10.58 11.03
C ASN A 56 -11.03 10.81 10.40
N ILE A 57 -12.13 10.49 11.09
CA ILE A 57 -13.49 10.83 10.65
C ILE A 57 -13.67 12.35 10.58
N GLN A 58 -13.20 13.07 11.60
CA GLN A 58 -13.23 14.54 11.60
C GLN A 58 -12.46 15.11 10.40
N LYS A 59 -11.26 14.60 10.10
CA LYS A 59 -10.47 15.04 8.94
C LYS A 59 -11.17 14.72 7.61
N ALA A 60 -11.90 13.62 7.53
CA ALA A 60 -12.66 13.25 6.33
C ALA A 60 -13.82 14.22 6.07
N GLY A 61 -14.35 14.87 7.12
CA GLY A 61 -15.51 15.76 7.02
C GLY A 61 -16.77 15.02 6.58
N SER A 62 -16.88 13.72 6.89
CA SER A 62 -17.99 12.86 6.51
C SER A 62 -18.16 11.73 7.53
N SER A 63 -19.40 11.38 7.86
CA SER A 63 -19.73 10.26 8.77
C SER A 63 -19.76 8.89 8.10
N ASN A 64 -19.60 8.83 6.76
CA ASN A 64 -19.68 7.60 5.99
C ASN A 64 -18.46 7.36 5.07
N PRO A 65 -17.21 7.60 5.53
CA PRO A 65 -16.05 7.38 4.69
C PRO A 65 -15.83 5.88 4.43
N VAL A 66 -14.99 5.58 3.43
CA VAL A 66 -14.29 4.30 3.35
C VAL A 66 -13.02 4.42 4.18
N PHE A 67 -12.92 3.63 5.24
CA PHE A 67 -11.86 3.72 6.24
C PHE A 67 -10.93 2.50 6.10
N ILE A 68 -9.70 2.75 5.65
CA ILE A 68 -8.70 1.70 5.48
C ILE A 68 -7.92 1.51 6.78
N LEU A 69 -8.01 0.32 7.34
CA LEU A 69 -7.19 -0.16 8.46
C LEU A 69 -6.01 -0.95 7.89
N ASP A 70 -4.88 -0.29 7.72
CA ASP A 70 -3.71 -0.87 7.05
C ASP A 70 -2.85 -1.65 8.04
N GLU A 71 -2.38 -2.84 7.64
CA GLU A 71 -1.51 -3.73 8.43
C GLU A 71 -2.18 -4.25 9.72
N ILE A 72 -3.43 -4.75 9.63
CA ILE A 72 -4.16 -5.30 10.78
C ILE A 72 -3.47 -6.55 11.37
N ASP A 73 -2.67 -7.25 10.57
CA ASP A 73 -1.83 -8.37 10.99
C ASP A 73 -0.66 -7.97 11.91
N LYS A 74 -0.44 -6.65 12.11
CA LYS A 74 0.58 -6.11 13.01
C LYS A 74 0.03 -5.64 14.36
N VAL A 75 -1.27 -5.79 14.58
CA VAL A 75 -1.90 -5.42 15.85
C VAL A 75 -1.47 -6.40 16.94
N THR A 76 -0.91 -5.86 18.02
CA THR A 76 -0.52 -6.64 19.20
C THR A 76 -1.71 -6.89 20.12
N GLN A 77 -1.71 -8.05 20.78
CA GLN A 77 -2.68 -8.40 21.83
C GLN A 77 -2.03 -8.22 23.20
N ASN A 78 -2.87 -7.92 24.21
CA ASN A 78 -2.49 -7.92 25.63
C ASN A 78 -1.21 -7.11 25.92
N THR A 79 -1.21 -5.83 25.60
CA THR A 79 -0.14 -4.93 26.00
C THR A 79 -0.35 -4.42 27.45
N ILE A 80 0.71 -3.91 28.07
CA ILE A 80 0.65 -3.31 29.43
C ILE A 80 -0.36 -2.13 29.45
N ASN A 81 -0.57 -1.46 28.33
CA ASN A 81 -1.43 -0.28 28.19
C ASN A 81 -2.81 -0.60 27.59
N GLY A 82 -3.34 -1.79 27.82
CA GLY A 82 -4.62 -2.22 27.30
C GLY A 82 -4.53 -3.18 26.12
N ASP A 83 -5.66 -3.46 25.48
CA ASP A 83 -5.73 -4.38 24.35
C ASP A 83 -6.28 -3.65 23.10
N PRO A 84 -5.40 -3.21 22.19
CA PRO A 84 -5.83 -2.58 20.94
C PRO A 84 -6.75 -3.46 20.09
N ALA A 85 -6.59 -4.78 20.15
CA ALA A 85 -7.45 -5.71 19.42
C ALA A 85 -8.89 -5.67 19.94
N SER A 86 -9.10 -5.57 21.25
CA SER A 86 -10.41 -5.40 21.86
C SER A 86 -11.06 -4.08 21.46
N ALA A 87 -10.32 -2.98 21.41
CA ALA A 87 -10.84 -1.69 20.94
C ALA A 87 -11.25 -1.76 19.45
N LEU A 88 -10.49 -2.47 18.61
CA LEU A 88 -10.84 -2.69 17.21
C LEU A 88 -12.08 -3.57 17.04
N LEU A 89 -12.33 -4.52 17.96
CA LEU A 89 -13.56 -5.31 17.92
C LEU A 89 -14.80 -4.42 18.00
N GLU A 90 -14.83 -3.44 18.91
CA GLU A 90 -15.97 -2.51 18.99
C GLU A 90 -16.13 -1.67 17.73
N VAL A 91 -15.03 -1.31 17.08
CA VAL A 91 -15.04 -0.55 15.81
C VAL A 91 -15.63 -1.39 14.67
N LEU A 92 -15.28 -2.67 14.62
CA LEU A 92 -15.59 -3.57 13.50
C LEU A 92 -16.88 -4.39 13.72
N ASP A 93 -17.35 -4.51 14.95
CA ASP A 93 -18.56 -5.27 15.24
C ASP A 93 -19.82 -4.43 14.95
N PRO A 94 -20.66 -4.81 13.98
CA PRO A 94 -21.90 -4.09 13.68
C PRO A 94 -22.89 -3.98 14.85
N GLU A 95 -22.79 -4.91 15.81
CA GLU A 95 -23.66 -4.93 16.99
C GLU A 95 -23.23 -3.90 18.06
N GLN A 96 -22.01 -3.36 17.96
CA GLN A 96 -21.43 -2.45 18.95
C GLN A 96 -21.02 -1.10 18.35
N ASN A 97 -20.68 -1.04 17.08
CA ASN A 97 -20.05 0.13 16.47
C ASN A 97 -20.95 1.36 16.32
N PHE A 98 -22.26 1.20 16.51
CA PHE A 98 -23.20 2.34 16.55
C PHE A 98 -23.04 3.22 17.80
N ALA A 99 -22.40 2.70 18.86
CA ALA A 99 -22.15 3.37 20.12
C ALA A 99 -20.65 3.30 20.50
N PHE A 100 -19.75 3.56 19.54
CA PHE A 100 -18.32 3.58 19.79
C PHE A 100 -17.96 4.74 20.73
N HIS A 101 -17.43 4.41 21.91
CA HIS A 101 -17.10 5.41 22.93
C HIS A 101 -15.70 5.96 22.77
N ASP A 102 -15.55 7.29 22.66
CA ASP A 102 -14.26 7.98 22.71
C ASP A 102 -14.05 8.60 24.10
N ASN A 103 -13.01 8.15 24.82
CA ASN A 103 -12.71 8.56 26.18
C ASN A 103 -12.34 10.06 26.32
N TYR A 104 -11.83 10.67 25.26
CA TYR A 104 -11.48 12.09 25.28
C TYR A 104 -12.70 12.99 25.09
N LEU A 105 -13.55 12.61 24.13
CA LEU A 105 -14.81 13.33 23.91
C LEU A 105 -15.84 13.02 24.99
N ASP A 106 -15.71 11.88 25.67
CA ASP A 106 -16.64 11.34 26.65
C ASP A 106 -18.07 11.26 26.08
N MET A 107 -18.14 10.70 24.86
CA MET A 107 -19.38 10.54 24.11
C MET A 107 -19.30 9.37 23.15
N ASP A 108 -20.46 8.81 22.84
CA ASP A 108 -20.59 7.75 21.83
C ASP A 108 -20.71 8.35 20.43
N TYR A 109 -20.11 7.67 19.46
CA TYR A 109 -20.17 8.03 18.06
C TYR A 109 -20.63 6.85 17.21
N ASP A 110 -21.58 7.09 16.31
CA ASP A 110 -22.12 6.07 15.40
C ASP A 110 -21.20 5.83 14.22
N LEU A 111 -20.53 4.66 14.21
CA LEU A 111 -19.66 4.18 13.14
C LEU A 111 -20.37 3.27 12.13
N SER A 112 -21.67 2.98 12.29
CA SER A 112 -22.40 2.01 11.47
C SER A 112 -22.44 2.36 9.97
N LYS A 113 -22.26 3.64 9.63
CA LYS A 113 -22.23 4.13 8.24
C LYS A 113 -20.85 4.10 7.60
N VAL A 114 -19.79 3.81 8.37
CA VAL A 114 -18.41 3.71 7.89
C VAL A 114 -18.21 2.36 7.23
N LEU A 115 -17.61 2.34 6.04
CA LEU A 115 -17.14 1.11 5.43
C LEU A 115 -15.70 0.87 5.83
N PHE A 116 -15.47 -0.09 6.71
CA PHE A 116 -14.11 -0.50 7.09
C PHE A 116 -13.54 -1.51 6.09
N VAL A 117 -12.32 -1.27 5.64
CA VAL A 117 -11.56 -2.20 4.79
C VAL A 117 -10.20 -2.41 5.44
N ALA A 118 -9.95 -3.59 5.97
CA ALA A 118 -8.66 -3.96 6.55
C ALA A 118 -7.72 -4.53 5.47
N THR A 119 -6.42 -4.27 5.62
CA THR A 119 -5.38 -4.91 4.80
C THR A 119 -4.44 -5.74 5.68
N ALA A 120 -4.02 -6.91 5.19
CA ALA A 120 -3.08 -7.80 5.86
C ALA A 120 -2.13 -8.45 4.84
N ASN A 121 -0.92 -8.78 5.28
CA ASN A 121 -0.02 -9.62 4.50
C ASN A 121 -0.10 -11.09 4.93
N ASP A 122 -0.32 -11.33 6.22
CA ASP A 122 -0.47 -12.66 6.78
C ASP A 122 -1.79 -12.78 7.57
N ILE A 123 -2.70 -13.61 7.07
CA ILE A 123 -3.99 -13.87 7.70
C ILE A 123 -3.85 -14.57 9.06
N ASN A 124 -2.81 -15.41 9.23
CA ASN A 124 -2.61 -16.16 10.47
C ASN A 124 -2.13 -15.28 11.64
N ALA A 125 -1.60 -14.10 11.32
CA ALA A 125 -1.18 -13.13 12.34
C ALA A 125 -2.34 -12.25 12.85
N ILE A 126 -3.53 -12.32 12.23
CA ILE A 126 -4.71 -11.57 12.67
C ILE A 126 -5.33 -12.28 13.87
N PRO A 127 -5.65 -11.54 14.96
CA PRO A 127 -6.40 -12.10 16.09
C PRO A 127 -7.71 -12.74 15.65
N LYS A 128 -7.97 -13.99 16.07
CA LYS A 128 -9.18 -14.73 15.69
C LYS A 128 -10.49 -13.94 15.92
N PRO A 129 -10.71 -13.27 17.06
CA PRO A 129 -11.94 -12.51 17.26
C PRO A 129 -12.18 -11.41 16.22
N LEU A 130 -11.10 -10.76 15.73
CA LEU A 130 -11.19 -9.79 14.65
C LEU A 130 -11.50 -10.47 13.32
N LEU A 131 -10.85 -11.61 13.06
CA LEU A 131 -11.04 -12.37 11.83
C LEU A 131 -12.50 -12.83 11.67
N ASP A 132 -13.15 -13.26 12.76
CA ASP A 132 -14.53 -13.73 12.78
C ASP A 132 -15.56 -12.62 12.42
N ARG A 133 -15.14 -11.35 12.49
CA ARG A 133 -15.96 -10.18 12.13
C ARG A 133 -15.71 -9.67 10.71
N MET A 134 -14.87 -10.34 9.93
CA MET A 134 -14.40 -9.86 8.63
C MET A 134 -14.79 -10.82 7.51
N GLU A 135 -15.17 -10.26 6.38
CA GLU A 135 -15.19 -10.99 5.11
C GLU A 135 -13.77 -11.01 4.53
N LEU A 136 -13.31 -12.19 4.15
CA LEU A 136 -11.95 -12.40 3.66
C LEU A 136 -11.92 -12.37 2.14
N ILE A 137 -11.16 -11.45 1.58
CA ILE A 137 -10.96 -11.30 0.14
C ILE A 137 -9.45 -11.41 -0.14
N GLU A 138 -9.07 -12.47 -0.85
CA GLU A 138 -7.69 -12.68 -1.26
C GLU A 138 -7.31 -11.81 -2.46
N VAL A 139 -6.16 -11.18 -2.37
CA VAL A 139 -5.52 -10.45 -3.46
C VAL A 139 -4.24 -11.18 -3.82
N SER A 140 -4.27 -11.96 -4.88
CA SER A 140 -3.15 -12.77 -5.34
C SER A 140 -1.98 -11.93 -5.87
N GLY A 141 -0.81 -12.54 -5.99
CA GLY A 141 0.32 -11.95 -6.71
C GLY A 141 0.07 -11.87 -8.22
N TYR A 142 0.88 -11.07 -8.89
CA TYR A 142 0.79 -10.85 -10.33
C TYR A 142 1.77 -11.74 -11.10
N ILE A 143 1.34 -12.23 -12.27
CA ILE A 143 2.21 -12.86 -13.26
C ILE A 143 3.01 -11.78 -14.02
N THR A 144 4.04 -12.20 -14.75
CA THR A 144 4.95 -11.27 -15.46
C THR A 144 4.20 -10.35 -16.43
N GLU A 145 3.24 -10.89 -17.18
CA GLU A 145 2.43 -10.14 -18.15
C GLU A 145 1.59 -9.05 -17.47
N GLU A 146 0.97 -9.37 -16.34
CA GLU A 146 0.19 -8.41 -15.54
C GLU A 146 1.10 -7.30 -14.98
N LYS A 147 2.28 -7.66 -14.48
CA LYS A 147 3.26 -6.67 -14.00
C LYS A 147 3.72 -5.73 -15.11
N VAL A 148 3.90 -6.24 -16.34
CA VAL A 148 4.23 -5.40 -17.50
C VAL A 148 3.11 -4.40 -17.77
N GLU A 149 1.85 -4.83 -17.76
CA GLU A 149 0.71 -3.92 -17.99
C GLU A 149 0.55 -2.90 -16.85
N ILE A 150 0.71 -3.31 -15.60
CA ILE A 150 0.70 -2.41 -14.44
C ILE A 150 1.83 -1.39 -14.55
N ALA A 151 3.04 -1.83 -14.92
CA ALA A 151 4.18 -0.96 -15.09
C ALA A 151 3.94 0.10 -16.16
N LYS A 152 3.40 -0.29 -17.31
CA LYS A 152 3.11 0.62 -18.43
C LYS A 152 2.01 1.63 -18.10
N ARG A 153 0.89 1.15 -17.54
CA ARG A 153 -0.33 1.96 -17.39
C ARG A 153 -0.32 2.82 -16.14
N HIS A 154 0.39 2.38 -15.08
CA HIS A 154 0.31 3.03 -13.77
C HIS A 154 1.66 3.47 -13.21
N LEU A 155 2.67 2.57 -13.16
CA LEU A 155 3.92 2.90 -12.47
C LEU A 155 4.77 3.88 -13.28
N LEU A 156 4.98 3.62 -14.56
CA LEU A 156 5.81 4.47 -15.41
C LEU A 156 5.25 5.90 -15.52
N PRO A 157 3.96 6.13 -15.82
CA PRO A 157 3.40 7.48 -15.86
C PRO A 157 3.52 8.22 -14.52
N LYS A 158 3.24 7.52 -13.41
CA LYS A 158 3.37 8.08 -12.06
C LYS A 158 4.79 8.54 -11.77
N GLU A 159 5.77 7.67 -12.02
CA GLU A 159 7.17 7.97 -11.72
C GLU A 159 7.78 9.00 -12.68
N LEU A 160 7.31 9.06 -13.93
CA LEU A 160 7.70 10.14 -14.87
C LEU A 160 7.22 11.50 -14.37
N SER A 161 5.97 11.61 -13.91
CA SER A 161 5.47 12.87 -13.35
C SER A 161 6.26 13.33 -12.12
N ASN A 162 6.75 12.38 -11.32
CA ASN A 162 7.56 12.67 -10.13
C ASN A 162 9.00 13.13 -10.46
N THR A 163 9.53 12.72 -11.61
CA THR A 163 10.91 13.03 -12.01
C THR A 163 11.04 14.28 -12.90
N GLY A 164 9.92 14.86 -13.31
CA GLY A 164 9.91 16.02 -14.21
C GLY A 164 10.31 15.69 -15.64
N LEU A 165 10.41 14.43 -16.00
CA LEU A 165 10.61 13.98 -17.39
C LEU A 165 9.29 14.07 -18.16
N ASP A 166 9.38 14.55 -19.40
CA ASP A 166 8.18 14.67 -20.25
C ASP A 166 7.76 13.32 -20.83
N ILE A 167 6.66 12.78 -20.32
CA ILE A 167 6.05 11.54 -20.79
C ILE A 167 5.54 11.63 -22.24
N THR A 168 5.18 12.83 -22.67
CA THR A 168 4.58 13.04 -24.01
C THR A 168 5.61 13.15 -25.11
N HIS A 169 6.91 13.18 -24.76
CA HIS A 169 7.95 13.30 -25.75
C HIS A 169 7.99 12.07 -26.66
N PRO A 170 7.83 12.22 -27.98
CA PRO A 170 7.61 11.11 -28.91
C PRO A 170 8.79 10.12 -29.01
N LYS A 171 9.99 10.52 -28.57
CA LYS A 171 11.19 9.68 -28.59
C LYS A 171 11.37 8.84 -27.34
N PHE A 172 10.63 9.10 -26.25
CA PHE A 172 10.73 8.28 -25.05
C PHE A 172 9.91 7.01 -25.21
N LYS A 173 10.57 5.87 -25.29
CA LYS A 173 9.91 4.56 -25.39
C LYS A 173 10.56 3.59 -24.42
N PHE A 174 9.75 2.94 -23.61
CA PHE A 174 10.17 1.82 -22.80
C PHE A 174 9.70 0.53 -23.48
N THR A 175 10.62 -0.31 -23.94
CA THR A 175 10.28 -1.52 -24.70
C THR A 175 9.64 -2.59 -23.80
N LYS A 176 8.79 -3.45 -24.38
CA LYS A 176 8.22 -4.60 -23.64
C LYS A 176 9.32 -5.51 -23.10
N ALA A 177 10.34 -5.79 -23.89
CA ALA A 177 11.50 -6.60 -23.50
C ALA A 177 12.28 -6.00 -22.31
N ALA A 178 12.38 -4.65 -22.22
CA ALA A 178 12.98 -4.01 -21.07
C ALA A 178 12.13 -4.17 -19.79
N PHE A 179 10.81 -4.09 -19.89
CA PHE A 179 9.93 -4.38 -18.73
C PHE A 179 10.06 -5.84 -18.27
N GLU A 180 10.02 -6.79 -19.21
CA GLU A 180 10.17 -8.22 -18.91
C GLU A 180 11.51 -8.48 -18.22
N LYS A 181 12.62 -7.94 -18.76
CA LYS A 181 13.93 -8.07 -18.14
C LYS A 181 13.99 -7.40 -16.76
N LEU A 182 13.39 -6.22 -16.61
CA LEU A 182 13.33 -5.53 -15.32
C LEU A 182 12.60 -6.38 -14.26
N ILE A 183 11.49 -6.99 -14.64
CA ILE A 183 10.68 -7.85 -13.77
C ILE A 183 11.43 -9.14 -13.42
N GLU A 184 11.99 -9.84 -14.40
CA GLU A 184 12.57 -11.16 -14.22
C GLU A 184 13.96 -11.12 -13.58
N SER A 185 14.77 -10.09 -13.91
CA SER A 185 16.18 -10.05 -13.55
C SER A 185 16.53 -9.04 -12.47
N TYR A 186 15.66 -8.05 -12.19
CA TYR A 186 15.92 -7.00 -11.19
C TYR A 186 14.94 -6.99 -10.04
N THR A 187 13.84 -7.77 -10.13
CA THR A 187 12.88 -7.90 -9.04
C THR A 187 12.56 -9.37 -8.76
N ARG A 188 12.29 -9.68 -7.50
CA ARG A 188 11.87 -11.02 -7.05
C ARG A 188 10.80 -10.86 -6.00
N GLU A 189 9.58 -10.59 -6.48
CA GLU A 189 8.43 -10.31 -5.61
C GLU A 189 7.12 -10.77 -6.27
N SER A 190 6.12 -11.06 -5.45
CA SER A 190 4.77 -11.37 -5.94
C SER A 190 3.99 -10.12 -6.38
N GLY A 191 4.30 -8.96 -5.81
CA GLY A 191 3.70 -7.67 -6.14
C GLY A 191 4.53 -6.86 -7.13
N VAL A 192 4.41 -5.52 -7.04
CA VAL A 192 5.08 -4.53 -7.93
C VAL A 192 5.83 -3.44 -7.16
N ARG A 193 6.05 -3.59 -5.84
CA ARG A 193 6.69 -2.55 -5.02
C ARG A 193 8.18 -2.39 -5.33
N GLN A 194 8.90 -3.48 -5.57
CA GLN A 194 10.31 -3.42 -5.99
C GLN A 194 10.41 -2.95 -7.44
N LEU A 195 9.49 -3.38 -8.30
CA LEU A 195 9.40 -2.92 -9.69
C LEU A 195 9.24 -1.41 -9.75
N GLU A 196 8.35 -0.82 -8.95
CA GLU A 196 8.20 0.63 -8.83
C GLU A 196 9.50 1.32 -8.42
N LYS A 197 10.20 0.78 -7.41
CA LYS A 197 11.50 1.31 -6.97
C LYS A 197 12.57 1.25 -8.07
N GLN A 198 12.60 0.19 -8.86
CA GLN A 198 13.57 0.05 -9.96
C GLN A 198 13.25 1.02 -11.10
N ILE A 199 11.97 1.20 -11.45
CA ILE A 199 11.53 2.21 -12.43
C ILE A 199 11.94 3.61 -11.94
N ASN A 200 11.64 3.95 -10.70
CA ASN A 200 12.03 5.24 -10.11
C ASN A 200 13.55 5.46 -10.14
N LYS A 201 14.36 4.44 -9.77
CA LYS A 201 15.81 4.51 -9.83
C LYS A 201 16.32 4.76 -11.25
N LEU A 202 15.74 4.09 -12.24
CA LEU A 202 16.07 4.25 -13.65
C LEU A 202 15.76 5.65 -14.14
N LEU A 203 14.54 6.13 -13.89
CA LEU A 203 14.09 7.46 -14.31
C LEU A 203 14.92 8.58 -13.68
N ARG A 204 15.27 8.46 -12.40
CA ARG A 204 16.17 9.45 -11.76
C ARG A 204 17.56 9.50 -12.41
N LYS A 205 18.09 8.35 -12.84
CA LYS A 205 19.38 8.34 -13.57
C LYS A 205 19.26 8.97 -14.95
N LEU A 206 18.15 8.76 -15.64
CA LEU A 206 17.88 9.44 -16.92
C LEU A 206 17.72 10.96 -16.73
N ALA A 207 16.97 11.39 -15.72
CA ALA A 207 16.79 12.80 -15.40
C ALA A 207 18.13 13.47 -15.03
N TYR A 208 18.98 12.80 -14.27
CA TYR A 208 20.32 13.28 -13.96
C TYR A 208 21.18 13.47 -15.21
N LYS A 209 21.22 12.49 -16.11
CA LYS A 209 21.96 12.60 -17.39
C LYS A 209 21.45 13.77 -18.22
N GLN A 210 20.14 13.94 -18.32
CA GLN A 210 19.53 15.08 -19.03
C GLN A 210 19.97 16.42 -18.44
N ALA A 211 20.02 16.52 -17.10
CA ALA A 211 20.38 17.76 -16.42
C ALA A 211 21.86 18.12 -16.50
N VAL A 212 22.76 17.11 -16.52
CA VAL A 212 24.21 17.31 -16.50
C VAL A 212 24.80 17.36 -17.91
N ASP A 213 24.43 16.41 -18.76
CA ASP A 213 25.08 16.22 -20.07
C ASP A 213 24.35 16.98 -21.19
N ASN A 214 23.19 17.59 -20.90
CA ASN A 214 22.30 18.18 -21.89
C ASN A 214 21.94 17.21 -23.03
N GLU A 215 22.30 15.92 -22.87
CA GLU A 215 21.93 14.85 -23.76
C GLU A 215 20.48 14.47 -23.50
N LEU A 216 19.71 14.40 -24.58
CA LEU A 216 18.30 14.05 -24.51
C LEU A 216 18.11 12.67 -23.91
N ALA A 217 17.59 12.63 -22.67
CA ALA A 217 17.16 11.40 -22.00
C ALA A 217 16.04 10.64 -22.74
N TYR A 218 15.62 11.16 -23.90
CA TYR A 218 14.54 10.67 -24.77
C TYR A 218 15.01 9.52 -25.66
N GLU A 219 15.77 8.61 -25.11
CA GLU A 219 16.17 7.39 -25.80
C GLU A 219 15.18 6.26 -25.49
N SER A 220 15.10 5.32 -26.43
CA SER A 220 14.40 4.07 -26.18
C SER A 220 15.14 3.29 -25.08
N VAL A 221 14.44 2.94 -24.00
CA VAL A 221 14.96 2.05 -22.95
C VAL A 221 14.70 0.62 -23.39
N ASP A 222 15.76 -0.01 -23.88
CA ASP A 222 15.83 -1.43 -24.20
C ASP A 222 16.57 -2.23 -23.13
N PRO A 223 16.65 -3.57 -23.21
CA PRO A 223 17.36 -4.40 -22.25
C PRO A 223 18.83 -4.05 -22.05
N THR A 224 19.53 -3.56 -23.08
CA THR A 224 20.95 -3.18 -23.01
C THR A 224 21.11 -1.86 -22.26
N LYS A 225 20.28 -0.87 -22.59
CA LYS A 225 20.27 0.42 -21.90
C LYS A 225 19.90 0.27 -20.42
N LEU A 226 19.00 -0.67 -20.11
CA LEU A 226 18.61 -1.00 -18.75
C LEU A 226 19.81 -1.49 -17.92
N GLU A 227 20.64 -2.38 -18.48
CA GLU A 227 21.87 -2.83 -17.82
C GLU A 227 22.90 -1.71 -17.64
N GLN A 228 23.07 -0.86 -18.63
CA GLN A 228 23.94 0.31 -18.51
C GLN A 228 23.51 1.25 -17.38
N LEU A 229 22.20 1.42 -17.19
CA LEU A 229 21.66 2.32 -16.18
C LEU A 229 21.58 1.68 -14.79
N LEU A 230 21.15 0.45 -14.67
CA LEU A 230 20.94 -0.21 -13.38
C LEU A 230 22.14 -1.06 -12.91
N GLY A 231 23.04 -1.41 -13.81
CA GLY A 231 24.14 -2.34 -13.57
C GLY A 231 23.73 -3.79 -13.83
N ASN A 232 24.61 -4.71 -13.51
CA ASN A 232 24.37 -6.14 -13.70
C ASN A 232 23.10 -6.60 -12.96
N PRO A 233 22.27 -7.47 -13.59
CA PRO A 233 21.09 -8.02 -12.94
C PRO A 233 21.47 -8.77 -11.66
N PRO A 234 20.77 -8.55 -10.55
CA PRO A 234 21.00 -9.31 -9.31
C PRO A 234 20.46 -10.74 -9.37
N PHE A 235 19.57 -11.03 -10.31
CA PHE A 235 18.96 -12.35 -10.47
C PHE A 235 19.21 -12.85 -11.89
N TYR A 236 19.76 -14.06 -12.01
CA TYR A 236 19.92 -14.76 -13.27
C TYR A 236 18.87 -15.86 -13.35
N ARG A 237 18.30 -16.10 -14.53
CA ARG A 237 17.59 -17.35 -14.79
C ARG A 237 18.63 -18.47 -14.75
N ASP A 238 18.49 -19.43 -13.85
CA ASP A 238 19.18 -20.68 -13.94
C ASP A 238 18.67 -21.41 -15.19
N ILE A 239 19.39 -21.24 -16.29
CA ILE A 239 19.18 -22.07 -17.48
C ILE A 239 19.78 -23.41 -17.10
N TYR A 240 18.94 -24.36 -16.68
CA TYR A 240 19.33 -25.75 -16.65
C TYR A 240 19.71 -26.13 -18.09
N GLN A 241 20.99 -26.13 -18.38
CA GLN A 241 21.51 -26.87 -19.51
C GLN A 241 21.39 -28.33 -19.11
N GLY A 242 20.33 -28.98 -19.59
CA GLY A 242 20.25 -30.43 -19.55
C GLY A 242 21.46 -30.97 -20.27
N ASN A 243 22.41 -31.54 -19.55
CA ASN A 243 23.41 -32.40 -20.16
C ASN A 243 22.66 -33.63 -20.61
N ASP A 244 22.39 -33.72 -21.89
CA ASP A 244 22.06 -34.98 -22.55
C ASP A 244 23.27 -35.92 -22.42
N TYR A 245 23.12 -36.92 -21.59
CA TYR A 245 23.94 -38.14 -21.62
C TYR A 245 23.23 -39.21 -22.41
#